data_ecc6f2451aa02939e3c62f6d129091cd
#
_entry.id   ecc6f2451aa02939e3c62f6d129091cd
#
_cell.length_a   1.000
_cell.length_b   1.000
_cell.length_c   1.000
_cell.angle_alpha   90.00
_cell.angle_beta   90.00
_cell.angle_gamma   90.00
#
_symmetry.space_group_name_H-M   'P 1'
#
loop_
_entity.id
_entity.type
_entity.pdbx_description
1 polymer ?
#
loop_
_entity_poly.entity_id
_entity_poly.type
_entity_poly.pdbx_seq_one_letter_code
_entity_poly.pdbx_strand_id
1 'polypeptide(L)'
;MKRTYVGPSGNREAKLGCCGEQPGVQEVRASPPRPFVGPAGQGMDECLQMTRIPRLEMYLTNVIKDLDAPLSHYINLTSQGKYTISKEGYQYIQGLGEELKSLDLNVIVAFGNIALIALTNRVGITKWRGSVLESTIVPGLKVVPTFHPATFIPPKFNFLNKPLICEDLLRAKYESEFKEIRRTRRNIRIKRGFRESVDTLNYCYEIGLRGQTIDIDIEVINGEVDCIAFAWSPTD
;
A
#
# COMPACT_ATOMS: atom_id res chain seq x y z
N MET A 1 32.41 -9.20 -10.99
CA MET A 1 31.10 -9.85 -10.79
C MET A 1 30.09 -9.20 -11.73
N LYS A 2 29.35 -9.96 -12.54
CA LYS A 2 28.20 -9.40 -13.29
C LYS A 2 27.14 -9.00 -12.28
N ARG A 3 26.81 -7.72 -12.21
CA ARG A 3 25.66 -7.25 -11.40
C ARG A 3 24.39 -7.88 -11.96
N THR A 4 23.60 -8.49 -11.09
CA THR A 4 22.30 -9.10 -11.41
C THR A 4 21.21 -8.03 -11.50
N TYR A 5 21.43 -7.01 -12.33
CA TYR A 5 20.56 -5.85 -12.41
C TYR A 5 19.23 -6.17 -13.12
N VAL A 6 18.12 -5.80 -12.47
CA VAL A 6 16.76 -5.89 -13.00
C VAL A 6 16.17 -4.49 -13.05
N GLY A 7 16.11 -3.90 -14.24
CA GLY A 7 15.52 -2.60 -14.46
C GLY A 7 14.00 -2.60 -14.33
N PRO A 8 13.37 -1.41 -14.34
CA PRO A 8 11.92 -1.29 -14.38
C PRO A 8 11.34 -1.84 -15.69
N SER A 9 10.05 -2.11 -15.67
CA SER A 9 9.30 -2.58 -16.85
C SER A 9 7.88 -2.02 -16.88
N GLY A 10 7.14 -2.27 -17.96
CA GLY A 10 5.77 -1.85 -18.14
C GLY A 10 5.64 -0.49 -18.85
N ASN A 11 4.50 0.14 -18.69
CA ASN A 11 4.15 1.35 -19.42
C ASN A 11 4.74 2.60 -18.75
N ARG A 12 5.57 3.34 -19.45
CA ARG A 12 6.17 4.60 -18.96
C ARG A 12 5.18 5.77 -18.91
N GLU A 13 4.06 5.68 -19.63
CA GLU A 13 2.95 6.65 -19.62
C GLU A 13 1.88 6.30 -18.58
N ALA A 14 2.12 5.27 -17.77
CA ALA A 14 1.18 4.81 -16.75
C ALA A 14 0.86 5.90 -15.73
N LYS A 15 -0.37 5.90 -15.21
CA LYS A 15 -0.78 6.68 -14.05
C LYS A 15 -0.71 5.89 -12.75
N LEU A 16 -0.63 4.56 -12.86
CA LEU A 16 -0.50 3.60 -11.75
C LEU A 16 0.81 2.83 -11.86
N GLY A 17 1.61 2.86 -10.79
CA GLY A 17 2.82 2.07 -10.68
C GLY A 17 2.75 1.05 -9.55
N CYS A 18 3.64 0.06 -9.58
CA CYS A 18 3.90 -0.88 -8.48
C CYS A 18 5.39 -0.93 -8.19
N CYS A 19 5.73 -0.86 -6.90
CA CYS A 19 7.09 -0.98 -6.40
C CYS A 19 7.18 -2.17 -5.44
N GLY A 20 8.01 -3.15 -5.80
CA GLY A 20 8.40 -4.27 -4.95
C GLY A 20 9.64 -3.94 -4.12
N GLU A 21 10.16 -4.94 -3.42
CA GLU A 21 11.30 -4.80 -2.52
C GLU A 21 12.64 -5.03 -3.24
N GLN A 22 12.84 -6.23 -3.78
CA GLN A 22 14.06 -6.69 -4.44
C GLN A 22 13.71 -7.77 -5.47
N PRO A 23 14.42 -7.88 -6.63
CA PRO A 23 14.17 -8.93 -7.59
C PRO A 23 14.50 -10.32 -7.04
N GLY A 24 13.74 -11.31 -7.49
CA GLY A 24 14.02 -12.72 -7.23
C GLY A 24 14.86 -13.36 -8.33
N VAL A 25 15.28 -14.62 -8.13
CA VAL A 25 16.10 -15.39 -9.07
C VAL A 25 15.46 -15.50 -10.46
N GLN A 26 14.14 -15.70 -10.53
CA GLN A 26 13.44 -15.84 -11.82
C GLN A 26 13.41 -14.52 -12.60
N GLU A 27 13.36 -13.40 -11.90
CA GLU A 27 13.36 -12.04 -12.49
C GLU A 27 14.71 -11.69 -13.08
N VAL A 28 15.79 -12.09 -12.40
CA VAL A 28 17.17 -11.96 -12.92
C VAL A 28 17.39 -12.86 -14.15
N ARG A 29 16.81 -14.08 -14.16
CA ARG A 29 16.95 -15.06 -15.26
C ARG A 29 16.02 -14.80 -16.44
N ALA A 30 15.03 -13.93 -16.29
CA ALA A 30 14.14 -13.57 -17.38
C ALA A 30 14.92 -12.93 -18.54
N SER A 31 14.43 -13.09 -19.76
CA SER A 31 15.02 -12.49 -20.96
C SER A 31 14.01 -11.58 -21.66
N PRO A 32 14.15 -10.25 -21.58
CA PRO A 32 15.09 -9.50 -20.73
C PRO A 32 14.76 -9.61 -19.23
N PRO A 33 15.74 -9.36 -18.31
CA PRO A 33 15.47 -9.29 -16.87
C PRO A 33 14.40 -8.22 -16.56
N ARG A 34 13.37 -8.60 -15.77
CA ARG A 34 12.25 -7.71 -15.46
C ARG A 34 11.58 -8.08 -14.15
N PRO A 35 10.96 -7.09 -13.42
CA PRO A 35 10.33 -7.32 -12.14
C PRO A 35 9.00 -8.09 -12.27
N PHE A 36 8.61 -8.74 -11.20
CA PHE A 36 7.32 -9.43 -11.04
C PHE A 36 7.03 -10.53 -12.06
N VAL A 37 8.03 -11.35 -12.40
CA VAL A 37 7.86 -12.58 -13.20
C VAL A 37 8.04 -13.87 -12.41
N GLY A 38 8.48 -13.76 -11.15
CA GLY A 38 8.57 -14.87 -10.21
C GLY A 38 7.24 -15.18 -9.52
N PRO A 39 7.23 -16.08 -8.51
CA PRO A 39 6.00 -16.49 -7.80
C PRO A 39 5.23 -15.31 -7.20
N ALA A 40 5.92 -14.32 -6.62
CA ALA A 40 5.27 -13.11 -6.11
C ALA A 40 4.60 -12.30 -7.23
N GLY A 41 5.19 -12.25 -8.42
CA GLY A 41 4.59 -11.63 -9.59
C GLY A 41 3.34 -12.37 -10.08
N GLN A 42 3.36 -13.71 -10.08
CA GLN A 42 2.18 -14.53 -10.38
C GLN A 42 1.05 -14.26 -9.37
N GLY A 43 1.37 -14.19 -8.06
CA GLY A 43 0.39 -13.79 -7.05
C GLY A 43 -0.16 -12.38 -7.26
N MET A 44 0.68 -11.43 -7.68
CA MET A 44 0.22 -10.10 -8.09
C MET A 44 -0.73 -10.19 -9.29
N ASP A 45 -0.39 -11.00 -10.30
CA ASP A 45 -1.22 -11.16 -11.50
C ASP A 45 -2.61 -11.73 -11.18
N GLU A 46 -2.70 -12.67 -10.24
CA GLU A 46 -3.99 -13.16 -9.73
C GLU A 46 -4.81 -12.03 -9.10
N CYS A 47 -4.21 -11.17 -8.28
CA CYS A 47 -4.90 -10.02 -7.70
C CYS A 47 -5.32 -9.01 -8.79
N LEU A 48 -4.47 -8.75 -9.79
CA LEU A 48 -4.78 -7.88 -10.92
C LEU A 48 -5.96 -8.41 -11.76
N GLN A 49 -6.03 -9.72 -11.99
CA GLN A 49 -7.17 -10.35 -12.66
C GLN A 49 -8.46 -10.18 -11.86
N MET A 50 -8.44 -10.42 -10.56
CA MET A 50 -9.60 -10.24 -9.68
C MET A 50 -10.10 -8.79 -9.66
N THR A 51 -9.20 -7.82 -9.73
CA THR A 51 -9.51 -6.38 -9.70
C THR A 51 -9.74 -5.78 -11.09
N ARG A 52 -9.55 -6.58 -12.16
CA ARG A 52 -9.63 -6.14 -13.56
C ARG A 52 -8.72 -4.96 -13.86
N ILE A 53 -7.52 -4.96 -13.29
CA ILE A 53 -6.49 -3.96 -13.57
C ILE A 53 -5.55 -4.54 -14.64
N PRO A 54 -5.44 -3.93 -15.82
CA PRO A 54 -4.57 -4.43 -16.88
C PRO A 54 -3.10 -4.23 -16.49
N ARG A 55 -2.33 -5.33 -16.37
CA ARG A 55 -0.90 -5.26 -16.06
C ARG A 55 -0.11 -4.40 -17.06
N LEU A 56 -0.49 -4.44 -18.33
CA LEU A 56 0.19 -3.71 -19.41
C LEU A 56 0.07 -2.18 -19.28
N GLU A 57 -0.92 -1.70 -18.54
CA GLU A 57 -1.13 -0.27 -18.28
C GLU A 57 -0.36 0.23 -17.05
N MET A 58 0.40 -0.64 -16.39
CA MET A 58 1.11 -0.32 -15.15
C MET A 58 2.62 -0.15 -15.37
N TYR A 59 3.23 0.69 -14.53
CA TYR A 59 4.67 0.76 -14.39
C TYR A 59 5.13 -0.14 -13.24
N LEU A 60 6.16 -0.96 -13.45
CA LEU A 60 6.61 -1.97 -12.50
C LEU A 60 8.09 -1.76 -12.16
N THR A 61 8.41 -1.71 -10.88
CA THR A 61 9.77 -1.51 -10.39
C THR A 61 10.00 -2.17 -9.03
N ASN A 62 11.24 -2.17 -8.56
CA ASN A 62 11.62 -2.56 -7.21
C ASN A 62 12.44 -1.44 -6.55
N VAL A 63 12.52 -1.42 -5.23
CA VAL A 63 13.42 -0.50 -4.49
C VAL A 63 14.87 -0.84 -4.81
N ILE A 64 15.26 -2.11 -4.56
CA ILE A 64 16.58 -2.64 -4.89
C ILE A 64 16.53 -3.24 -6.30
N LYS A 65 17.53 -2.98 -7.10
CA LYS A 65 17.53 -3.38 -8.51
C LYS A 65 18.39 -4.62 -8.82
N ASP A 66 19.04 -5.17 -7.83
CA ASP A 66 19.89 -6.37 -7.99
C ASP A 66 19.62 -7.44 -6.93
N LEU A 67 20.24 -8.60 -7.13
CA LEU A 67 20.23 -9.74 -6.22
C LEU A 67 21.67 -10.07 -5.74
N ASP A 68 22.56 -9.07 -5.74
CA ASP A 68 23.98 -9.27 -5.43
C ASP A 68 24.21 -9.47 -3.92
N ALA A 69 23.29 -8.96 -3.09
CA ALA A 69 23.27 -9.15 -1.64
C ALA A 69 21.85 -9.38 -1.11
N PRO A 70 21.67 -9.95 0.10
CA PRO A 70 20.35 -10.07 0.72
C PRO A 70 19.75 -8.70 1.00
N LEU A 71 18.40 -8.61 0.98
CA LEU A 71 17.67 -7.36 1.20
C LEU A 71 18.06 -6.64 2.49
N SER A 72 18.34 -7.40 3.56
CA SER A 72 18.78 -6.87 4.86
C SER A 72 20.16 -6.16 4.82
N HIS A 73 20.95 -6.39 3.79
CA HIS A 73 22.20 -5.64 3.57
C HIS A 73 21.91 -4.19 3.18
N TYR A 74 20.87 -3.96 2.40
CA TYR A 74 20.48 -2.63 1.93
C TYR A 74 19.58 -1.90 2.92
N ILE A 75 18.52 -2.59 3.37
CA ILE A 75 17.55 -2.06 4.33
C ILE A 75 17.25 -3.18 5.35
N ASN A 76 17.72 -3.01 6.57
CA ASN A 76 17.51 -3.95 7.65
C ASN A 76 16.36 -3.47 8.54
N LEU A 77 15.26 -4.23 8.57
CA LEU A 77 14.10 -3.98 9.40
C LEU A 77 14.04 -5.03 10.53
N THR A 78 14.03 -4.55 11.78
CA THR A 78 13.92 -5.42 12.96
C THR A 78 12.47 -5.78 13.26
N SER A 79 12.25 -6.85 14.04
CA SER A 79 10.91 -7.24 14.53
C SER A 79 10.23 -6.17 15.39
N GLN A 80 11.01 -5.25 15.98
CA GLN A 80 10.52 -4.13 16.80
C GLN A 80 10.13 -2.90 15.95
N GLY A 81 10.18 -3.00 14.62
CA GLY A 81 9.85 -1.90 13.72
C GLY A 81 10.92 -0.82 13.60
N LYS A 82 12.15 -1.05 14.10
CA LYS A 82 13.29 -0.18 13.83
C LYS A 82 13.96 -0.61 12.53
N TYR A 83 14.47 0.35 11.76
CA TYR A 83 15.19 0.05 10.53
C TYR A 83 16.47 0.85 10.40
N THR A 84 17.39 0.31 9.64
CA THR A 84 18.63 0.98 9.21
C THR A 84 18.79 0.83 7.71
N ILE A 85 19.33 1.85 7.06
CA ILE A 85 19.58 1.86 5.63
C ILE A 85 21.07 2.00 5.42
N SER A 86 21.69 1.09 4.66
CA SER A 86 23.11 1.18 4.30
C SER A 86 23.33 2.31 3.29
N LYS A 87 24.62 2.64 3.06
CA LYS A 87 24.98 3.63 2.02
C LYS A 87 24.49 3.21 0.64
N GLU A 88 24.63 1.95 0.30
CA GLU A 88 24.14 1.36 -0.95
C GLU A 88 22.59 1.40 -1.01
N GLY A 89 21.92 1.10 0.10
CA GLY A 89 20.46 1.20 0.21
C GLY A 89 19.96 2.62 -0.06
N TYR A 90 20.63 3.64 0.47
CA TYR A 90 20.32 5.04 0.15
C TYR A 90 20.53 5.38 -1.32
N GLN A 91 21.57 4.86 -1.98
CA GLN A 91 21.78 5.06 -3.41
C GLN A 91 20.64 4.47 -4.24
N TYR A 92 20.12 3.29 -3.86
CA TYR A 92 18.94 2.71 -4.53
C TYR A 92 17.69 3.55 -4.33
N ILE A 93 17.44 4.07 -3.12
CA ILE A 93 16.29 4.93 -2.85
C ILE A 93 16.39 6.25 -3.63
N GLN A 94 17.58 6.85 -3.74
CA GLN A 94 17.81 8.04 -4.56
C GLN A 94 17.56 7.75 -6.04
N GLY A 95 18.13 6.65 -6.56
CA GLY A 95 17.92 6.25 -7.96
C GLY A 95 16.45 5.95 -8.26
N LEU A 96 15.70 5.34 -7.31
CA LEU A 96 14.25 5.15 -7.42
C LEU A 96 13.53 6.50 -7.46
N GLY A 97 13.95 7.48 -6.66
CA GLY A 97 13.38 8.83 -6.69
C GLY A 97 13.56 9.52 -8.04
N GLU A 98 14.76 9.42 -8.64
CA GLU A 98 15.06 9.95 -9.98
C GLU A 98 14.25 9.24 -11.07
N GLU A 99 14.17 7.90 -10.99
CA GLU A 99 13.35 7.07 -11.88
C GLU A 99 11.88 7.51 -11.86
N LEU A 100 11.28 7.62 -10.68
CA LEU A 100 9.87 7.95 -10.52
C LEU A 100 9.56 9.42 -10.89
N LYS A 101 10.49 10.36 -10.66
CA LYS A 101 10.35 11.76 -11.10
C LYS A 101 10.31 11.92 -12.62
N SER A 102 10.91 10.97 -13.36
CA SER A 102 10.88 10.97 -14.83
C SER A 102 9.55 10.50 -15.43
N LEU A 103 8.60 10.10 -14.58
CA LEU A 103 7.31 9.55 -14.98
C LEU A 103 6.16 10.47 -14.53
N ASP A 104 5.03 10.38 -15.19
CA ASP A 104 3.81 11.13 -14.81
C ASP A 104 2.82 10.22 -14.05
N LEU A 105 3.33 9.49 -13.04
CA LEU A 105 2.51 8.67 -12.16
C LEU A 105 1.65 9.54 -11.25
N ASN A 106 0.41 9.13 -11.04
CA ASN A 106 -0.49 9.69 -10.03
C ASN A 106 -0.37 8.96 -8.70
N VAL A 107 -0.10 7.64 -8.77
CA VAL A 107 -0.01 6.77 -7.60
C VAL A 107 0.93 5.60 -7.85
N ILE A 108 1.61 5.17 -6.79
CA ILE A 108 2.42 3.94 -6.78
C ILE A 108 2.00 3.04 -5.62
N VAL A 109 1.77 1.76 -5.90
CA VAL A 109 1.53 0.74 -4.88
C VAL A 109 2.87 0.30 -4.29
N ALA A 110 3.01 0.36 -2.96
CA ALA A 110 4.18 -0.10 -2.24
C ALA A 110 3.92 -1.51 -1.69
N PHE A 111 4.52 -2.53 -2.29
CA PHE A 111 4.42 -3.91 -1.85
C PHE A 111 5.40 -4.21 -0.71
N GLY A 112 4.88 -4.36 0.52
CA GLY A 112 5.66 -4.75 1.69
C GLY A 112 6.31 -3.59 2.44
N ASN A 113 7.02 -3.92 3.51
CA ASN A 113 7.60 -2.92 4.40
C ASN A 113 8.75 -2.14 3.77
N ILE A 114 9.58 -2.79 2.95
CA ILE A 114 10.77 -2.14 2.38
C ILE A 114 10.36 -1.08 1.35
N ALA A 115 9.37 -1.38 0.50
CA ALA A 115 8.82 -0.40 -0.42
C ALA A 115 8.12 0.75 0.33
N LEU A 116 7.39 0.44 1.40
CA LEU A 116 6.79 1.45 2.28
C LEU A 116 7.85 2.39 2.88
N ILE A 117 8.95 1.82 3.45
CA ILE A 117 10.06 2.59 4.01
C ILE A 117 10.69 3.49 2.95
N ALA A 118 11.06 2.92 1.81
CA ALA A 118 11.75 3.63 0.75
C ALA A 118 10.94 4.81 0.18
N LEU A 119 9.63 4.64 0.03
CA LEU A 119 8.76 5.63 -0.59
C LEU A 119 8.21 6.67 0.40
N THR A 120 8.06 6.32 1.69
CA THR A 120 7.32 7.16 2.65
C THR A 120 8.00 7.37 4.00
N ASN A 121 9.13 6.73 4.23
CA ASN A 121 9.85 6.74 5.51
C ASN A 121 9.00 6.22 6.70
N ARG A 122 7.98 5.37 6.43
CA ARG A 122 7.09 4.79 7.42
C ARG A 122 7.32 3.29 7.57
N VAL A 123 6.98 2.75 8.74
CA VAL A 123 7.10 1.33 9.09
C VAL A 123 5.77 0.78 9.57
N GLY A 124 5.55 -0.51 9.34
CA GLY A 124 4.37 -1.22 9.81
C GLY A 124 3.30 -1.32 8.73
N ILE A 125 3.52 -2.24 7.77
CA ILE A 125 2.61 -2.43 6.64
C ILE A 125 1.17 -2.72 7.08
N THR A 126 0.96 -3.44 8.17
CA THR A 126 -0.36 -3.73 8.73
C THR A 126 -1.11 -2.46 9.14
N LYS A 127 -0.36 -1.45 9.63
CA LYS A 127 -0.93 -0.16 10.05
C LYS A 127 -1.26 0.74 8.86
N TRP A 128 -0.44 0.67 7.80
CA TRP A 128 -0.49 1.66 6.73
C TRP A 128 -1.14 1.16 5.44
N ARG A 129 -1.39 -0.17 5.31
CA ARG A 129 -2.04 -0.71 4.11
C ARG A 129 -3.35 0.01 3.81
N GLY A 130 -3.64 0.20 2.54
CA GLY A 130 -4.85 0.87 2.04
C GLY A 130 -4.92 2.38 2.28
N SER A 131 -3.97 2.97 3.04
CA SER A 131 -3.90 4.43 3.22
C SER A 131 -3.34 5.11 1.98
N VAL A 132 -3.80 6.33 1.70
CA VAL A 132 -3.19 7.19 0.69
C VAL A 132 -2.16 8.09 1.36
N LEU A 133 -0.89 7.76 1.16
CA LEU A 133 0.25 8.50 1.70
C LEU A 133 0.88 9.36 0.60
N GLU A 134 1.65 10.35 1.00
CA GLU A 134 2.51 11.10 0.09
C GLU A 134 3.94 10.56 0.12
N SER A 135 4.56 10.44 -1.04
CA SER A 135 5.96 10.01 -1.15
C SER A 135 6.90 11.07 -0.58
N THR A 136 7.90 10.61 0.19
CA THR A 136 8.97 11.48 0.70
C THR A 136 10.10 11.68 -0.31
N ILE A 137 10.19 10.86 -1.36
CA ILE A 137 11.24 10.93 -2.38
C ILE A 137 10.76 11.60 -3.69
N VAL A 138 9.43 11.64 -3.91
CA VAL A 138 8.80 12.33 -5.05
C VAL A 138 7.60 13.11 -4.55
N PRO A 139 7.74 14.41 -4.29
CA PRO A 139 6.64 15.25 -3.79
C PRO A 139 5.41 15.20 -4.71
N GLY A 140 4.22 15.08 -4.12
CA GLY A 140 2.96 14.99 -4.84
C GLY A 140 2.60 13.60 -5.39
N LEU A 141 3.53 12.63 -5.40
CA LEU A 141 3.23 11.25 -5.77
C LEU A 141 2.51 10.54 -4.63
N LYS A 142 1.32 10.01 -4.91
CA LYS A 142 0.58 9.19 -3.95
C LYS A 142 1.18 7.80 -3.82
N VAL A 143 1.19 7.27 -2.60
CA VAL A 143 1.66 5.91 -2.28
C VAL A 143 0.54 5.17 -1.58
N VAL A 144 0.14 4.02 -2.11
CA VAL A 144 -0.80 3.10 -1.47
C VAL A 144 -0.03 1.86 -1.02
N PRO A 145 0.28 1.72 0.27
CA PRO A 145 0.95 0.53 0.79
C PRO A 145 0.00 -0.67 0.81
N THR A 146 0.55 -1.86 0.56
CA THR A 146 -0.17 -3.12 0.69
C THR A 146 0.78 -4.25 1.06
N PHE A 147 0.23 -5.40 1.47
CA PHE A 147 1.04 -6.58 1.73
C PHE A 147 1.79 -7.02 0.47
N HIS A 148 2.99 -7.58 0.67
CA HIS A 148 3.73 -8.17 -0.44
C HIS A 148 3.02 -9.46 -0.91
N PRO A 149 2.84 -9.70 -2.22
CA PRO A 149 2.17 -10.91 -2.71
C PRO A 149 2.80 -12.22 -2.23
N ALA A 150 4.10 -12.23 -1.93
CA ALA A 150 4.77 -13.37 -1.31
C ALA A 150 4.18 -13.80 0.06
N THR A 151 3.29 -13.04 0.65
CA THR A 151 2.68 -13.39 1.94
C THR A 151 1.59 -14.45 1.83
N PHE A 152 0.93 -14.58 0.69
CA PHE A 152 -0.14 -15.57 0.48
C PHE A 152 0.26 -16.74 -0.42
N ILE A 153 1.50 -16.76 -0.92
CA ILE A 153 2.07 -17.89 -1.68
C ILE A 153 3.01 -18.74 -0.79
N PRO A 154 3.40 -19.96 -1.25
CA PRO A 154 4.37 -20.77 -0.52
C PRO A 154 5.65 -20.00 -0.15
N PRO A 155 6.25 -20.25 1.02
CA PRO A 155 5.81 -21.14 2.11
C PRO A 155 4.88 -20.48 3.14
N LYS A 156 4.53 -19.20 2.98
CA LYS A 156 3.79 -18.42 4.02
C LYS A 156 2.28 -18.73 4.06
N PHE A 157 1.64 -18.91 2.90
CA PHE A 157 0.22 -19.28 2.74
C PHE A 157 -0.80 -18.47 3.55
N ASN A 158 -0.55 -17.18 3.83
CA ASN A 158 -1.55 -16.34 4.47
C ASN A 158 -2.56 -15.83 3.44
N PHE A 159 -3.53 -16.69 3.11
CA PHE A 159 -4.53 -16.39 2.06
C PHE A 159 -5.45 -15.21 2.40
N LEU A 160 -5.58 -14.83 3.69
CA LEU A 160 -6.35 -13.65 4.09
C LEU A 160 -5.76 -12.34 3.55
N ASN A 161 -4.47 -12.34 3.21
CA ASN A 161 -3.84 -11.16 2.63
C ASN A 161 -4.23 -10.91 1.17
N LYS A 162 -4.70 -11.94 0.44
CA LYS A 162 -5.05 -11.79 -0.99
C LYS A 162 -6.21 -10.83 -1.21
N PRO A 163 -7.40 -10.97 -0.56
CA PRO A 163 -8.48 -9.99 -0.68
C PRO A 163 -8.05 -8.59 -0.23
N LEU A 164 -7.25 -8.48 0.83
CA LEU A 164 -6.75 -7.20 1.30
C LEU A 164 -5.85 -6.49 0.27
N ILE A 165 -5.00 -7.24 -0.44
CA ILE A 165 -4.20 -6.71 -1.55
C ILE A 165 -5.11 -6.26 -2.69
N CYS A 166 -6.17 -7.02 -3.01
CA CYS A 166 -7.13 -6.63 -4.04
C CYS A 166 -7.85 -5.32 -3.71
N GLU A 167 -8.28 -5.12 -2.45
CA GLU A 167 -8.88 -3.86 -2.00
C GLU A 167 -7.92 -2.68 -2.13
N ASP A 168 -6.67 -2.87 -1.71
CA ASP A 168 -5.64 -1.82 -1.80
C ASP A 168 -5.30 -1.48 -3.27
N LEU A 169 -5.31 -2.47 -4.17
CA LEU A 169 -5.15 -2.27 -5.61
C LEU A 169 -6.33 -1.50 -6.23
N LEU A 170 -7.57 -1.81 -5.84
CA LEU A 170 -8.74 -1.05 -6.27
C LEU A 170 -8.68 0.40 -5.77
N ARG A 171 -8.22 0.61 -4.53
CA ARG A 171 -7.96 1.94 -4.02
C ARG A 171 -6.92 2.68 -4.86
N ALA A 172 -5.80 2.03 -5.17
CA ALA A 172 -4.76 2.61 -6.00
C ALA A 172 -5.26 2.89 -7.43
N LYS A 173 -6.08 2.01 -8.02
CA LYS A 173 -6.73 2.26 -9.32
C LYS A 173 -7.57 3.52 -9.28
N TYR A 174 -8.44 3.68 -8.28
CA TYR A 174 -9.22 4.91 -8.10
C TYR A 174 -8.32 6.15 -7.97
N GLU A 175 -7.27 6.07 -7.14
CA GLU A 175 -6.32 7.17 -6.95
C GLU A 175 -5.50 7.50 -8.20
N SER A 176 -5.40 6.58 -9.17
CA SER A 176 -4.68 6.82 -10.43
C SER A 176 -5.42 7.76 -11.40
N GLU A 177 -6.72 7.99 -11.19
CA GLU A 177 -7.55 8.80 -12.08
C GLU A 177 -7.31 10.32 -11.92
N PHE A 178 -6.67 10.74 -10.81
CA PHE A 178 -6.41 12.15 -10.51
C PHE A 178 -5.07 12.33 -9.79
N LYS A 179 -4.49 13.51 -9.90
CA LYS A 179 -3.15 13.80 -9.35
C LYS A 179 -3.19 14.26 -7.88
N GLU A 180 -4.26 14.93 -7.49
CA GLU A 180 -4.38 15.56 -6.18
C GLU A 180 -4.46 14.52 -5.05
N ILE A 181 -3.82 14.82 -3.92
CA ILE A 181 -4.00 14.07 -2.68
C ILE A 181 -5.29 14.57 -2.01
N ARG A 182 -6.38 13.85 -2.22
CA ARG A 182 -7.68 14.17 -1.62
C ARG A 182 -7.72 13.60 -0.22
N ARG A 183 -7.58 14.46 0.77
CA ARG A 183 -7.76 14.07 2.19
C ARG A 183 -9.24 14.26 2.53
N THR A 184 -9.93 13.17 2.84
CA THR A 184 -11.29 13.23 3.39
C THR A 184 -11.23 13.99 4.70
N ARG A 185 -11.91 15.14 4.76
CA ARG A 185 -12.04 15.90 6.01
C ARG A 185 -13.09 15.18 6.86
N ARG A 186 -12.63 14.52 7.92
CA ARG A 186 -13.52 13.87 8.87
C ARG A 186 -13.96 14.87 9.93
N ASN A 187 -15.25 14.93 10.19
CA ASN A 187 -15.81 15.71 11.29
C ASN A 187 -16.07 14.74 12.46
N ILE A 188 -15.08 14.59 13.34
CA ILE A 188 -15.20 13.69 14.49
C ILE A 188 -15.79 14.46 15.65
N ARG A 189 -16.98 14.04 16.12
CA ARG A 189 -17.67 14.61 17.28
C ARG A 189 -17.60 13.60 18.42
N ILE A 190 -16.91 13.99 19.50
CA ILE A 190 -16.85 13.18 20.72
C ILE A 190 -17.96 13.62 21.65
N LYS A 191 -18.90 12.73 21.92
CA LYS A 191 -20.02 12.95 22.85
C LYS A 191 -19.69 12.32 24.20
N ARG A 192 -19.64 13.11 25.24
CA ARG A 192 -19.26 12.69 26.61
C ARG A 192 -20.40 12.61 27.59
N GLY A 193 -21.52 13.26 27.30
CA GLY A 193 -22.68 13.31 28.17
C GLY A 193 -23.83 12.39 27.72
N PHE A 194 -24.56 11.83 28.68
CA PHE A 194 -25.69 10.94 28.39
C PHE A 194 -26.68 11.57 27.40
N ARG A 195 -27.07 12.82 27.64
CA ARG A 195 -28.01 13.54 26.78
C ARG A 195 -27.54 13.65 25.33
N GLU A 196 -26.29 14.05 25.15
CA GLU A 196 -25.70 14.16 23.82
C GLU A 196 -25.57 12.78 23.09
N SER A 197 -25.36 11.71 23.86
CA SER A 197 -25.33 10.34 23.31
C SER A 197 -26.73 9.90 22.86
N VAL A 198 -27.75 10.18 23.64
CA VAL A 198 -29.18 9.93 23.29
C VAL A 198 -29.57 10.71 22.03
N ASP A 199 -29.20 11.99 21.94
CA ASP A 199 -29.48 12.82 20.76
C ASP A 199 -28.78 12.25 19.50
N THR A 200 -27.58 11.75 19.65
CA THR A 200 -26.84 11.09 18.54
C THR A 200 -27.52 9.80 18.10
N LEU A 201 -27.94 8.95 19.03
CA LEU A 201 -28.70 7.71 18.74
C LEU A 201 -30.03 8.00 18.05
N ASN A 202 -30.77 8.99 18.51
CA ASN A 202 -32.01 9.43 17.87
C ASN A 202 -31.75 9.93 16.44
N TYR A 203 -30.69 10.69 16.24
CA TYR A 203 -30.30 11.13 14.90
C TYR A 203 -29.93 9.93 13.98
N CYS A 204 -29.17 8.97 14.48
CA CYS A 204 -28.86 7.74 13.74
C CYS A 204 -30.13 6.96 13.38
N TYR A 205 -31.07 6.87 14.31
CA TYR A 205 -32.37 6.22 14.06
C TYR A 205 -33.15 6.92 12.93
N GLU A 206 -33.26 8.24 12.98
CA GLU A 206 -33.95 9.04 11.97
C GLU A 206 -33.35 8.91 10.57
N ILE A 207 -32.01 8.94 10.45
CA ILE A 207 -31.34 8.77 9.14
C ILE A 207 -31.46 7.34 8.63
N GLY A 208 -31.44 6.34 9.52
CA GLY A 208 -31.70 4.94 9.18
C GLY A 208 -33.11 4.71 8.61
N LEU A 209 -34.13 5.38 9.17
CA LEU A 209 -35.50 5.35 8.65
C LEU A 209 -35.61 5.94 7.23
N ARG A 210 -34.68 6.83 6.85
CA ARG A 210 -34.58 7.40 5.49
C ARG A 210 -33.77 6.51 4.53
N GLY A 211 -33.38 5.31 4.96
CA GLY A 211 -32.62 4.35 4.15
C GLY A 211 -31.12 4.65 4.00
N GLN A 212 -30.55 5.54 4.84
CA GLN A 212 -29.12 5.76 4.87
C GLN A 212 -28.42 4.66 5.65
N THR A 213 -27.25 4.25 5.16
CA THR A 213 -26.38 3.29 5.85
C THR A 213 -25.65 3.97 7.00
N ILE A 214 -25.59 3.30 8.14
CA ILE A 214 -24.82 3.73 9.31
C ILE A 214 -23.80 2.64 9.61
N ASP A 215 -22.53 3.01 9.63
CA ASP A 215 -21.46 2.14 10.10
C ASP A 215 -21.35 2.27 11.62
N ILE A 216 -21.25 1.15 12.32
CA ILE A 216 -21.14 1.09 13.78
C ILE A 216 -19.84 0.34 14.11
N ASP A 217 -19.03 0.95 14.97
CA ASP A 217 -17.85 0.32 15.54
C ASP A 217 -17.97 0.31 17.07
N ILE A 218 -17.65 -0.84 17.69
CA ILE A 218 -17.79 -1.05 19.13
C ILE A 218 -16.45 -1.54 19.68
N GLU A 219 -15.88 -0.75 20.58
CA GLU A 219 -14.70 -1.16 21.32
C GLU A 219 -15.07 -1.75 22.68
N VAL A 220 -14.49 -2.90 23.00
CA VAL A 220 -14.74 -3.64 24.24
C VAL A 220 -13.44 -3.78 25.02
N ILE A 221 -13.43 -3.33 26.27
CA ILE A 221 -12.30 -3.46 27.19
C ILE A 221 -12.75 -4.30 28.39
N ASN A 222 -12.00 -5.37 28.68
CA ASN A 222 -12.29 -6.28 29.80
C ASN A 222 -13.73 -6.88 29.79
N GLY A 223 -14.32 -7.05 28.62
CA GLY A 223 -15.68 -7.58 28.45
C GLY A 223 -16.80 -6.57 28.58
N GLU A 224 -16.48 -5.32 28.79
CA GLU A 224 -17.43 -4.20 28.84
C GLU A 224 -17.28 -3.30 27.61
N VAL A 225 -18.38 -2.74 27.14
CA VAL A 225 -18.35 -1.77 26.04
C VAL A 225 -17.73 -0.47 26.54
N ASP A 226 -16.58 -0.09 25.95
CA ASP A 226 -15.86 1.14 26.32
C ASP A 226 -16.35 2.33 25.49
N CYS A 227 -16.47 2.16 24.17
CA CYS A 227 -17.05 3.17 23.31
C CYS A 227 -17.81 2.57 22.13
N ILE A 228 -18.73 3.37 21.59
CA ILE A 228 -19.45 3.08 20.35
C ILE A 228 -19.27 4.28 19.43
N ALA A 229 -18.78 4.02 18.21
CA ALA A 229 -18.67 5.02 17.16
C ALA A 229 -19.71 4.80 16.07
N PHE A 230 -20.27 5.88 15.54
CA PHE A 230 -21.20 5.86 14.42
C PHE A 230 -20.65 6.72 13.28
N ALA A 231 -20.76 6.24 12.04
CA ALA A 231 -20.50 7.01 10.84
C ALA A 231 -21.68 6.86 9.87
N TRP A 232 -22.16 7.96 9.32
CA TRP A 232 -23.30 7.98 8.39
C TRP A 232 -22.98 8.67 7.07
N SER A 233 -21.74 9.11 6.93
CA SER A 233 -21.21 9.61 5.66
C SER A 233 -19.71 9.32 5.60
N PRO A 234 -19.09 9.35 4.41
CA PRO A 234 -17.64 9.20 4.28
C PRO A 234 -16.81 10.27 5.00
N THR A 235 -17.45 11.36 5.44
CA THR A 235 -16.80 12.52 6.07
C THR A 235 -17.19 12.72 7.53
N ASP A 236 -18.20 12.01 8.01
CA ASP A 236 -18.74 12.15 9.39
C ASP A 236 -18.54 10.88 10.20
#